data_139abb38d6bcd55f433b502338b22f2f
#
_entry.id   139abb38d6bcd55f433b502338b22f2f
#
_cell.length_a   1.000
_cell.length_b   1.000
_cell.length_c   1.000
_cell.angle_alpha   90.00
_cell.angle_beta   90.00
_cell.angle_gamma   90.00
#
_symmetry.space_group_name_H-M   'P 1'
#
loop_
_entity.id
_entity.type
_entity.pdbx_description
1 polymer ?
#
loop_
_entity_poly.entity_id
_entity_poly.type
_entity_poly.pdbx_seq_one_letter_code
_entity_poly.pdbx_strand_id
1 'polypeptide(L)'
;MKVFVDTNVVMEMLDSRNEADLIGSIFDWLDNHEIKTYLSVGSFYTITYLSERLLHKQGLTRPQLTGKLRELLIGIIDEFQISSIGSKELLKGVSDEQFTDLEDSYQLQSASYADCDILITINTKDFKDCTDSQIKIYSPRLFFKEFIEE
;
A
#
# COMPACT_ATOMS: atom_id res chain seq x y z
N MET A 1 16.22 -2.96 5.13
CA MET A 1 14.83 -2.64 5.50
C MET A 1 13.94 -2.83 4.28
N LYS A 2 12.80 -3.47 4.48
CA LYS A 2 11.77 -3.65 3.45
C LYS A 2 10.47 -3.05 3.95
N VAL A 3 9.80 -2.26 3.13
CA VAL A 3 8.62 -1.49 3.51
C VAL A 3 7.43 -1.92 2.66
N PHE A 4 6.38 -2.38 3.33
CA PHE A 4 5.09 -2.69 2.70
C PHE A 4 4.18 -1.47 2.79
N VAL A 5 3.48 -1.17 1.71
CA VAL A 5 2.60 0.00 1.61
C VAL A 5 1.16 -0.46 1.41
N ASP A 6 0.26 0.02 2.26
CA ASP A 6 -1.17 -0.30 2.16
C ASP A 6 -1.82 0.46 0.99
N THR A 7 -2.88 -0.10 0.45
CA THR A 7 -3.66 0.46 -0.66
C THR A 7 -4.05 1.92 -0.42
N ASN A 8 -4.50 2.25 0.79
CA ASN A 8 -4.97 3.60 1.13
C ASN A 8 -3.88 4.65 1.02
N VAL A 9 -2.62 4.29 1.28
CA VAL A 9 -1.47 5.21 1.17
C VAL A 9 -1.22 5.56 -0.30
N VAL A 10 -1.25 4.56 -1.19
CA VAL A 10 -1.09 4.78 -2.63
C VAL A 10 -2.23 5.64 -3.18
N MET A 11 -3.45 5.35 -2.80
CA MET A 11 -4.64 6.10 -3.26
C MET A 11 -4.66 7.53 -2.73
N GLU A 12 -4.19 7.76 -1.50
CA GLU A 12 -4.04 9.11 -0.95
C GLU A 12 -3.15 9.98 -1.85
N MET A 13 -2.06 9.42 -2.34
CA MET A 13 -1.13 10.11 -3.25
C MET A 13 -1.75 10.28 -4.65
N LEU A 14 -2.31 9.23 -5.22
CA LEU A 14 -2.87 9.26 -6.57
C LEU A 14 -4.08 10.19 -6.70
N ASP A 15 -4.91 10.28 -5.67
CA ASP A 15 -6.10 11.14 -5.61
C ASP A 15 -5.77 12.54 -5.05
N SER A 16 -4.51 12.87 -4.88
CA SER A 16 -4.02 14.17 -4.38
C SER A 16 -4.74 14.62 -3.10
N ARG A 17 -4.96 13.68 -2.18
CA ARG A 17 -5.62 13.97 -0.90
C ARG A 17 -4.66 14.66 0.07
N ASN A 18 -5.11 14.90 1.31
CA ASN A 18 -4.46 15.76 2.30
C ASN A 18 -2.99 15.41 2.58
N GLU A 19 -2.62 14.15 2.58
CA GLU A 19 -1.24 13.70 2.88
C GLU A 19 -0.41 13.34 1.64
N ALA A 20 -0.90 13.68 0.44
CA ALA A 20 -0.24 13.34 -0.81
C ALA A 20 1.22 13.83 -0.87
N ASP A 21 1.48 15.06 -0.47
CA ASP A 21 2.83 15.65 -0.50
C ASP A 21 3.76 14.95 0.51
N LEU A 22 3.25 14.66 1.70
CA LEU A 22 3.99 13.93 2.72
C LEU A 22 4.37 12.53 2.23
N ILE A 23 3.42 11.83 1.63
CA ILE A 23 3.63 10.48 1.10
C ILE A 23 4.62 10.51 -0.06
N GLY A 24 4.53 11.50 -0.94
CA GLY A 24 5.50 11.72 -2.01
C GLY A 24 6.92 11.87 -1.47
N SER A 25 7.09 12.66 -0.41
CA SER A 25 8.39 12.83 0.27
C SER A 25 8.91 11.52 0.86
N ILE A 26 8.01 10.68 1.39
CA ILE A 26 8.38 9.35 1.90
C ILE A 26 8.90 8.47 0.77
N PHE A 27 8.21 8.41 -0.36
CA PHE A 27 8.65 7.62 -1.51
C PHE A 27 9.98 8.10 -2.06
N ASP A 28 10.18 9.41 -2.18
CA ASP A 28 11.46 9.98 -2.60
C ASP A 28 12.60 9.57 -1.64
N TRP A 29 12.32 9.61 -0.35
CA TRP A 29 13.30 9.19 0.66
C TRP A 29 13.63 7.70 0.56
N LEU A 30 12.61 6.85 0.41
CA LEU A 30 12.78 5.40 0.24
C LEU A 30 13.62 5.08 -0.99
N ASP A 31 13.32 5.76 -2.10
CA ASP A 31 14.03 5.58 -3.37
C ASP A 31 15.50 6.02 -3.25
N ASN A 32 15.74 7.19 -2.68
CA ASN A 32 17.08 7.72 -2.46
C ASN A 32 17.94 6.85 -1.54
N HIS A 33 17.33 6.05 -0.67
CA HIS A 33 18.01 5.12 0.22
C HIS A 33 18.01 3.69 -0.29
N GLU A 34 17.56 3.48 -1.53
CA GLU A 34 17.49 2.16 -2.18
C GLU A 34 16.70 1.13 -1.36
N ILE A 35 15.66 1.59 -0.65
CA ILE A 35 14.78 0.74 0.16
C ILE A 35 13.67 0.18 -0.72
N LYS A 36 13.56 -1.14 -0.76
CA LYS A 36 12.52 -1.82 -1.54
C LYS A 36 11.14 -1.62 -0.92
N THR A 37 10.19 -1.24 -1.76
CA THR A 37 8.79 -1.07 -1.40
C THR A 37 7.94 -2.18 -2.02
N TYR A 38 6.94 -2.63 -1.26
CA TYR A 38 6.10 -3.76 -1.60
C TYR A 38 4.63 -3.39 -1.57
N LEU A 39 3.87 -3.93 -2.53
CA LEU A 39 2.40 -3.94 -2.53
C LEU A 39 1.90 -5.37 -2.58
N SER A 40 0.69 -5.62 -2.04
CA SER A 40 0.02 -6.89 -2.32
C SER A 40 -0.57 -6.90 -3.73
N VAL A 41 -0.71 -8.09 -4.31
CA VAL A 41 -1.42 -8.24 -5.59
C VAL A 41 -2.89 -7.82 -5.44
N GLY A 42 -3.49 -8.03 -4.26
CA GLY A 42 -4.83 -7.54 -3.94
C GLY A 42 -4.93 -6.02 -3.99
N SER A 43 -3.93 -5.31 -3.43
CA SER A 43 -3.82 -3.85 -3.57
C SER A 43 -3.75 -3.42 -5.02
N PHE A 44 -2.99 -4.12 -5.83
CA PHE A 44 -2.85 -3.80 -7.25
C PHE A 44 -4.21 -3.86 -7.98
N TYR A 45 -5.01 -4.88 -7.72
CA TYR A 45 -6.36 -4.98 -8.30
C TYR A 45 -7.29 -3.87 -7.81
N THR A 46 -7.24 -3.56 -6.52
CA THR A 46 -8.03 -2.48 -5.93
C THR A 46 -7.62 -1.11 -6.49
N ILE A 47 -6.32 -0.86 -6.61
CA ILE A 47 -5.77 0.38 -7.21
C ILE A 47 -6.24 0.51 -8.66
N THR A 48 -6.24 -0.58 -9.43
CA THR A 48 -6.75 -0.59 -10.82
C THR A 48 -8.19 -0.11 -10.86
N TYR A 49 -9.06 -0.70 -10.04
CA TYR A 49 -10.47 -0.35 -9.97
C TYR A 49 -10.70 1.10 -9.54
N LEU A 50 -10.05 1.52 -8.46
CA LEU A 50 -10.22 2.87 -7.92
C LEU A 50 -9.64 3.95 -8.86
N SER A 51 -8.52 3.65 -9.51
CA SER A 51 -7.89 4.57 -10.47
C SER A 51 -8.75 4.73 -11.72
N GLU A 52 -9.37 3.66 -12.20
CA GLU A 52 -10.32 3.73 -13.32
C GLU A 52 -11.50 4.64 -12.97
N ARG A 53 -12.06 4.48 -11.77
CA ARG A 53 -13.13 5.34 -11.27
C ARG A 53 -12.71 6.80 -11.17
N LEU A 54 -11.51 7.05 -10.66
CA LEU A 54 -10.96 8.39 -10.53
C LEU A 54 -10.81 9.08 -11.89
N LEU A 55 -10.25 8.38 -12.87
CA LEU A 55 -10.07 8.91 -14.23
C LEU A 55 -11.43 9.18 -14.90
N HIS A 56 -12.39 8.29 -14.73
CA HIS A 56 -13.76 8.48 -15.23
C HIS A 56 -14.41 9.72 -14.61
N LYS A 57 -14.27 9.90 -13.32
CA LYS A 57 -14.77 11.07 -12.58
C LYS A 57 -14.12 12.37 -13.05
N GLN A 58 -12.88 12.31 -13.52
CA GLN A 58 -12.16 13.45 -14.11
C GLN A 58 -12.59 13.75 -15.56
N GLY A 59 -13.55 13.00 -16.10
CA GLY A 59 -14.12 13.20 -17.42
C GLY A 59 -13.45 12.43 -18.55
N LEU A 60 -12.49 11.55 -18.24
CA LEU A 60 -11.88 10.72 -19.28
C LEU A 60 -12.83 9.59 -19.71
N THR A 61 -12.82 9.31 -21.01
CA THR A 61 -13.57 8.19 -21.61
C THR A 61 -12.62 7.31 -22.43
N ARG A 62 -13.06 6.11 -22.77
CA ARG A 62 -12.25 5.21 -23.61
C ARG A 62 -12.14 5.76 -25.04
N PRO A 63 -10.99 5.64 -25.72
CA PRO A 63 -9.80 4.86 -25.31
C PRO A 63 -8.79 5.61 -24.43
N GLN A 64 -8.93 6.94 -24.26
CA GLN A 64 -8.00 7.76 -23.48
C GLN A 64 -7.89 7.30 -22.03
N LEU A 65 -9.04 6.98 -21.40
CA LEU A 65 -9.07 6.47 -20.03
C LEU A 65 -8.21 5.21 -19.89
N THR A 66 -8.38 4.24 -20.77
CA THR A 66 -7.62 2.97 -20.73
C THR A 66 -6.13 3.21 -20.95
N GLY A 67 -5.77 4.11 -21.86
CA GLY A 67 -4.37 4.47 -22.10
C GLY A 67 -3.71 5.09 -20.87
N LYS A 68 -4.38 6.03 -20.24
CA LYS A 68 -3.90 6.68 -19.01
C LYS A 68 -3.80 5.71 -17.85
N LEU A 69 -4.80 4.82 -17.70
CA LEU A 69 -4.81 3.78 -16.68
C LEU A 69 -3.62 2.84 -16.83
N ARG A 70 -3.33 2.40 -18.07
CA ARG A 70 -2.16 1.55 -18.34
C ARG A 70 -0.84 2.21 -17.95
N GLU A 71 -0.66 3.48 -18.28
CA GLU A 71 0.54 4.24 -17.91
C GLU A 71 0.72 4.27 -16.39
N LEU A 72 -0.36 4.57 -15.67
CA LEU A 72 -0.36 4.62 -14.21
C LEU A 72 0.01 3.27 -13.61
N LEU A 73 -0.61 2.19 -14.07
CA LEU A 73 -0.40 0.84 -13.54
C LEU A 73 1.01 0.30 -13.87
N ILE A 74 1.54 0.61 -15.03
CA ILE A 74 2.93 0.26 -15.37
C ILE A 74 3.88 0.99 -14.43
N GLY A 75 3.64 2.26 -14.13
CA GLY A 75 4.41 3.00 -13.13
C GLY A 75 4.37 2.37 -11.74
N ILE A 76 3.22 1.87 -11.32
CA ILE A 76 3.07 1.14 -10.05
C ILE A 76 3.93 -0.15 -10.06
N ILE A 77 3.89 -0.91 -11.13
CA ILE A 77 4.68 -2.15 -11.27
C ILE A 77 6.18 -1.84 -11.25
N ASP A 78 6.61 -0.74 -11.86
CA ASP A 78 8.00 -0.33 -11.86
C ASP A 78 8.49 0.13 -10.48
N GLU A 79 7.61 0.75 -9.71
CA GLU A 79 7.93 1.29 -8.38
C GLU A 79 7.94 0.22 -7.28
N PHE A 80 6.98 -0.70 -7.31
CA PHE A 80 6.75 -1.65 -6.22
C PHE A 80 7.09 -3.08 -6.60
N GLN A 81 7.62 -3.83 -5.64
CA GLN A 81 7.64 -5.29 -5.70
C GLN A 81 6.24 -5.81 -5.32
N ILE A 82 5.71 -6.76 -6.07
CA ILE A 82 4.38 -7.30 -5.80
C ILE A 82 4.48 -8.56 -4.96
N SER A 83 3.85 -8.54 -3.78
CA SER A 83 3.70 -9.71 -2.91
C SER A 83 2.40 -10.42 -3.26
N SER A 84 2.50 -11.69 -3.66
CA SER A 84 1.35 -12.51 -4.05
C SER A 84 1.25 -13.71 -3.13
N ILE A 85 0.23 -13.73 -2.27
CA ILE A 85 -0.02 -14.81 -1.31
C ILE A 85 -0.96 -15.85 -1.89
N GLY A 86 -0.87 -17.07 -1.36
CA GLY A 86 -1.68 -18.20 -1.77
C GLY A 86 -2.69 -18.62 -0.71
N SER A 87 -3.26 -19.81 -0.91
CA SER A 87 -4.34 -20.35 -0.06
C SER A 87 -3.97 -20.44 1.42
N LYS A 88 -2.73 -20.81 1.73
CA LYS A 88 -2.25 -20.97 3.11
C LYS A 88 -2.32 -19.64 3.87
N GLU A 89 -1.81 -18.58 3.28
CA GLU A 89 -1.77 -17.24 3.87
C GLU A 89 -3.16 -16.62 3.92
N LEU A 90 -3.98 -16.83 2.89
CA LEU A 90 -5.37 -16.36 2.87
C LEU A 90 -6.20 -17.02 3.96
N LEU A 91 -6.06 -18.34 4.16
CA LEU A 91 -6.75 -19.05 5.24
C LEU A 91 -6.34 -18.50 6.61
N LYS A 92 -5.06 -18.25 6.80
CA LYS A 92 -4.55 -17.65 8.04
C LYS A 92 -5.14 -16.25 8.26
N GLY A 93 -5.22 -15.43 7.21
CA GLY A 93 -5.82 -14.10 7.28
C GLY A 93 -7.32 -14.12 7.59
N VAL A 94 -8.09 -14.98 6.93
CA VAL A 94 -9.53 -15.14 7.17
C VAL A 94 -9.81 -15.60 8.61
N SER A 95 -8.92 -16.42 9.15
CA SER A 95 -9.08 -17.03 10.48
C SER A 95 -8.57 -16.15 11.62
N ASP A 96 -7.94 -15.02 11.31
CA ASP A 96 -7.37 -14.13 12.32
C ASP A 96 -8.46 -13.25 12.94
N GLU A 97 -8.88 -13.62 14.13
CA GLU A 97 -9.95 -12.93 14.87
C GLU A 97 -9.56 -11.55 15.42
N GLN A 98 -8.28 -11.19 15.35
CA GLN A 98 -7.81 -9.86 15.74
C GLN A 98 -8.27 -8.76 14.77
N PHE A 99 -8.64 -9.14 13.55
CA PHE A 99 -9.09 -8.21 12.51
C PHE A 99 -10.59 -8.22 12.36
N THR A 100 -11.18 -7.03 12.36
CA THR A 100 -12.58 -6.81 11.94
C THR A 100 -12.67 -6.57 10.44
N ASP A 101 -11.66 -5.93 9.84
CA ASP A 101 -11.52 -5.77 8.39
C ASP A 101 -10.57 -6.84 7.86
N LEU A 102 -11.10 -7.76 7.07
CA LEU A 102 -10.32 -8.89 6.55
C LEU A 102 -9.28 -8.47 5.50
N GLU A 103 -9.53 -7.37 4.77
CA GLU A 103 -8.52 -6.85 3.83
C GLU A 103 -7.24 -6.44 4.56
N ASP A 104 -7.36 -5.83 5.74
CA ASP A 104 -6.21 -5.47 6.58
C ASP A 104 -5.44 -6.71 7.01
N SER A 105 -6.15 -7.79 7.34
CA SER A 105 -5.55 -9.08 7.64
C SER A 105 -4.74 -9.63 6.46
N TYR A 106 -5.29 -9.57 5.26
CA TYR A 106 -4.58 -10.01 4.04
C TYR A 106 -3.36 -9.15 3.75
N GLN A 107 -3.43 -7.85 4.02
CA GLN A 107 -2.29 -6.95 3.87
C GLN A 107 -1.16 -7.34 4.83
N LEU A 108 -1.47 -7.65 6.09
CA LEU A 108 -0.47 -8.11 7.04
C LEU A 108 0.15 -9.45 6.60
N GLN A 109 -0.65 -10.38 6.11
CA GLN A 109 -0.15 -11.66 5.57
C GLN A 109 0.77 -11.44 4.36
N SER A 110 0.41 -10.51 3.48
CA SER A 110 1.22 -10.17 2.30
C SER A 110 2.56 -9.53 2.69
N ALA A 111 2.54 -8.64 3.68
CA ALA A 111 3.75 -8.01 4.21
C ALA A 111 4.67 -9.04 4.87
N SER A 112 4.11 -9.95 5.65
CA SER A 112 4.84 -11.03 6.31
C SER A 112 5.44 -12.01 5.29
N TYR A 113 4.67 -12.36 4.27
CA TYR A 113 5.14 -13.26 3.20
C TYR A 113 6.35 -12.70 2.44
N ALA A 114 6.38 -11.38 2.25
CA ALA A 114 7.49 -10.70 1.61
C ALA A 114 8.65 -10.38 2.56
N ASP A 115 8.58 -10.79 3.82
CA ASP A 115 9.57 -10.51 4.87
C ASP A 115 9.80 -8.99 5.07
N CYS A 116 8.72 -8.21 5.01
CA CYS A 116 8.79 -6.78 5.26
C CYS A 116 8.97 -6.48 6.75
N ASP A 117 9.72 -5.43 7.02
CA ASP A 117 10.00 -4.96 8.38
C ASP A 117 8.95 -3.96 8.86
N ILE A 118 8.39 -3.20 7.92
CA ILE A 118 7.47 -2.09 8.17
C ILE A 118 6.26 -2.20 7.25
N LEU A 119 5.09 -1.85 7.78
CA LEU A 119 3.86 -1.65 7.02
C LEU A 119 3.39 -0.22 7.25
N ILE A 120 3.26 0.57 6.18
CA ILE A 120 2.75 1.93 6.22
C ILE A 120 1.27 1.91 5.83
N THR A 121 0.42 2.44 6.72
CA THR A 121 -1.03 2.52 6.51
C THR A 121 -1.60 3.80 7.11
N ILE A 122 -2.68 4.30 6.54
CA ILE A 122 -3.45 5.41 7.14
C ILE A 122 -4.31 4.91 8.30
N ASN A 123 -4.75 3.64 8.25
CA ASN A 123 -5.62 3.02 9.26
C ASN A 123 -4.84 2.26 10.33
N THR A 124 -3.90 2.91 11.01
CA THR A 124 -3.03 2.27 12.01
C THR A 124 -3.81 1.58 13.13
N LYS A 125 -4.95 2.12 13.53
CA LYS A 125 -5.79 1.57 14.61
C LYS A 125 -6.31 0.16 14.30
N ASP A 126 -6.49 -0.18 13.03
CA ASP A 126 -6.98 -1.50 12.62
C ASP A 126 -5.91 -2.58 12.79
N PHE A 127 -4.65 -2.19 12.99
CA PHE A 127 -3.50 -3.08 13.18
C PHE A 127 -2.95 -3.10 14.61
N LYS A 128 -3.45 -2.25 15.51
CA LYS A 128 -2.85 -2.04 16.84
C LYS A 128 -2.86 -3.28 17.74
N ASP A 129 -3.79 -4.21 17.51
CA ASP A 129 -3.92 -5.43 18.32
C ASP A 129 -3.12 -6.60 17.74
N CYS A 130 -2.33 -6.37 16.68
CA CYS A 130 -1.50 -7.38 16.03
C CYS A 130 -0.18 -7.58 16.79
N THR A 131 -0.26 -8.24 17.95
CA THR A 131 0.88 -8.42 18.86
C THR A 131 1.86 -9.49 18.41
N ASP A 132 1.44 -10.40 17.55
CA ASP A 132 2.24 -11.56 17.12
C ASP A 132 3.12 -11.26 15.89
N SER A 133 2.96 -10.10 15.29
CA SER A 133 3.72 -9.72 14.12
C SER A 133 5.03 -9.01 14.51
N GLN A 134 6.12 -9.35 13.83
CA GLN A 134 7.38 -8.65 13.92
C GLN A 134 7.41 -7.38 13.04
N ILE A 135 6.33 -7.15 12.28
CA ILE A 135 6.20 -6.01 11.38
C ILE A 135 5.74 -4.79 12.19
N LYS A 136 6.49 -3.70 12.08
CA LYS A 136 6.12 -2.43 12.72
C LYS A 136 5.13 -1.68 11.85
N ILE A 137 4.07 -1.17 12.47
CA ILE A 137 3.00 -0.44 11.78
C ILE A 137 3.23 1.06 11.97
N TYR A 138 3.28 1.77 10.85
CA TYR A 138 3.48 3.22 10.82
C TYR A 138 2.38 3.92 10.04
N SER A 139 1.91 5.06 10.57
CA SER A 139 1.24 6.03 9.71
C SER A 139 2.27 6.75 8.84
N PRO A 140 1.87 7.35 7.70
CA PRO A 140 2.81 8.17 6.94
C PRO A 140 3.49 9.25 7.77
N ARG A 141 2.71 9.94 8.62
CA ARG A 141 3.23 11.01 9.48
C ARG A 141 4.24 10.49 10.51
N LEU A 142 3.97 9.35 11.12
CA LEU A 142 4.90 8.76 12.10
C LEU A 142 6.18 8.28 11.41
N PHE A 143 6.07 7.67 10.24
CA PHE A 143 7.22 7.26 9.45
C PHE A 143 8.10 8.46 9.08
N PHE A 144 7.48 9.52 8.59
CA PHE A 144 8.19 10.75 8.24
C PHE A 144 8.94 11.33 9.44
N LYS A 145 8.27 11.43 10.57
CA LYS A 145 8.85 11.96 11.81
C LYS A 145 10.04 11.13 12.30
N GLU A 146 9.95 9.83 12.22
CA GLU A 146 10.98 8.94 12.78
C GLU A 146 12.19 8.78 11.88
N PHE A 147 12.01 8.78 10.55
CA PHE A 147 13.07 8.46 9.60
C PHE A 147 13.57 9.64 8.77
N ILE A 148 12.76 10.66 8.56
CA ILE A 148 13.03 11.72 7.58
C ILE A 148 13.21 13.09 8.25
N GLU A 149 12.36 13.41 9.21
CA GLU A 149 12.40 14.70 9.90
C GLU A 149 13.64 14.78 10.79
N GLU A 150 14.44 15.83 10.59
CA GLU A 150 15.64 16.13 11.41
C GLU A 150 15.30 16.94 12.67
#